data_7317c73cc27d4fca363714ab9f1d9b33
#
_entry.id   7317c73cc27d4fca363714ab9f1d9b33
#
_cell.length_a   1.000
_cell.length_b   1.000
_cell.length_c   1.000
_cell.angle_alpha   90.00
_cell.angle_beta   90.00
_cell.angle_gamma   90.00
#
_symmetry.space_group_name_H-M   'P 1'
#
loop_
_entity.id
_entity.type
_entity.pdbx_description
1 polymer ?
#
loop_
_entity_poly.entity_id
_entity_poly.type
_entity_poly.pdbx_seq_one_letter_code
_entity_poly.pdbx_strand_id
1 'polypeptide(L)'
;FPISEDYTPNDGPFLEVSRRAAFRPSASLPRIAEAVALSGLSATRRERRRAVVLLLGRGGLETSDFDAGRAARYLARLRVPLHVWRLAPPETPVAPGWPEGLDVTTKRGLRAAFRALREDLASQRVIWLEGRVDPSKVEVSSAAEGQIRGL
;
A
#
# COMPACT_ATOMS: atom_id res chain seq x y z
N PHE A 1 -3.63 5.94 -14.03
CA PHE A 1 -3.10 7.31 -13.96
C PHE A 1 -3.05 7.72 -12.50
N PRO A 2 -1.93 8.31 -12.02
CA PRO A 2 -1.92 8.86 -10.68
C PRO A 2 -2.97 9.98 -10.60
N ILE A 3 -3.88 9.88 -9.63
CA ILE A 3 -4.97 10.83 -9.45
C ILE A 3 -4.46 12.06 -8.69
N SER A 4 -3.41 11.92 -7.91
CA SER A 4 -2.68 12.99 -7.26
C SER A 4 -1.26 12.54 -6.94
N GLU A 5 -0.28 13.39 -7.25
CA GLU A 5 1.11 13.17 -6.87
C GLU A 5 1.44 13.76 -5.49
N ASP A 6 0.55 14.58 -4.94
CA ASP A 6 0.76 15.24 -3.67
C ASP A 6 -0.10 14.65 -2.55
N TYR A 7 0.59 14.06 -1.58
CA TYR A 7 0.01 13.73 -0.28
C TYR A 7 -0.12 15.01 0.54
N THR A 8 -1.20 15.73 0.36
CA THR A 8 -1.49 16.85 1.24
C THR A 8 -2.02 16.33 2.57
N PRO A 9 -1.66 16.93 3.71
CA PRO A 9 -2.18 16.53 5.01
C PRO A 9 -3.67 16.87 5.19
N ASN A 10 -4.32 17.42 4.17
CA ASN A 10 -5.70 17.88 4.21
C ASN A 10 -6.60 16.84 3.53
N ASP A 11 -7.62 16.36 4.22
CA ASP A 11 -8.56 15.35 3.72
C ASP A 11 -9.41 15.84 2.53
N GLY A 12 -9.49 17.15 2.32
CA GLY A 12 -10.28 17.78 1.26
C GLY A 12 -9.89 17.32 -0.15
N PRO A 13 -8.61 17.39 -0.56
CA PRO A 13 -8.17 16.92 -1.87
C PRO A 13 -8.40 15.43 -2.07
N PHE A 14 -8.25 14.61 -1.03
CA PHE A 14 -8.53 13.18 -1.10
C PHE A 14 -10.01 12.89 -1.37
N LEU A 15 -10.91 13.61 -0.71
CA LEU A 15 -12.36 13.48 -0.93
C LEU A 15 -12.75 13.97 -2.33
N GLU A 16 -12.15 15.05 -2.81
CA GLU A 16 -12.42 15.56 -4.16
C GLU A 16 -11.89 14.63 -5.24
N VAL A 17 -10.69 14.10 -5.04
CA VAL A 17 -10.11 13.06 -5.90
C VAL A 17 -10.95 11.80 -5.89
N SER A 18 -11.41 11.36 -4.72
CA SER A 18 -12.30 10.20 -4.60
C SER A 18 -13.65 10.43 -5.27
N ARG A 19 -14.19 11.64 -5.24
CA ARG A 19 -15.41 12.02 -5.96
C ARG A 19 -15.19 12.09 -7.48
N ARG A 20 -14.06 12.62 -7.95
CA ARG A 20 -13.72 12.70 -9.38
C ARG A 20 -13.32 11.36 -9.95
N ALA A 21 -12.65 10.53 -9.16
CA ALA A 21 -12.38 9.13 -9.45
C ALA A 21 -13.65 8.26 -9.41
N ALA A 22 -14.81 8.89 -9.17
CA ALA A 22 -16.09 8.19 -9.21
C ALA A 22 -16.19 7.41 -10.52
N PHE A 23 -15.47 6.32 -10.49
CA PHE A 23 -15.67 5.04 -11.12
C PHE A 23 -16.32 5.13 -12.51
N ARG A 24 -15.64 5.77 -13.44
CA ARG A 24 -15.86 5.44 -14.83
C ARG A 24 -15.24 4.05 -15.00
N PRO A 25 -16.04 3.00 -15.25
CA PRO A 25 -15.48 1.70 -15.59
C PRO A 25 -14.55 1.90 -16.77
N SER A 26 -13.26 1.66 -16.57
CA SER A 26 -12.32 1.64 -17.68
C SER A 26 -12.69 0.45 -18.57
N ALA A 27 -12.78 0.65 -19.87
CA ALA A 27 -12.92 -0.44 -20.82
C ALA A 27 -11.70 -1.37 -20.86
N SER A 28 -10.59 -0.95 -20.25
CA SER A 28 -9.38 -1.77 -20.11
C SER A 28 -9.48 -2.67 -18.89
N LEU A 29 -9.08 -3.93 -19.08
CA LEU A 29 -8.97 -4.89 -17.98
C LEU A 29 -7.95 -4.39 -16.92
N PRO A 30 -8.24 -4.53 -15.63
CA PRO A 30 -7.39 -3.99 -14.59
C PRO A 30 -6.06 -4.74 -14.49
N ARG A 31 -4.97 -3.99 -14.41
CA ARG A 31 -3.59 -4.48 -14.18
C ARG A 31 -3.19 -4.10 -12.76
N ILE A 32 -3.78 -4.81 -11.79
CA ILE A 32 -3.69 -4.43 -10.37
C ILE A 32 -2.27 -4.66 -9.83
N ALA A 33 -1.63 -5.76 -10.21
CA ALA A 33 -0.30 -6.08 -9.72
C ALA A 33 0.74 -5.06 -10.18
N GLU A 34 0.68 -4.60 -11.45
CA GLU A 34 1.54 -3.50 -11.92
C GLU A 34 1.24 -2.19 -11.19
N ALA A 35 -0.05 -1.87 -10.99
CA ALA A 35 -0.43 -0.65 -10.28
C ALA A 35 0.11 -0.64 -8.86
N VAL A 36 0.03 -1.77 -8.16
CA VAL A 36 0.59 -1.94 -6.80
C VAL A 36 2.11 -1.80 -6.82
N ALA A 37 2.80 -2.45 -7.76
CA ALA A 37 4.26 -2.36 -7.89
C ALA A 37 4.73 -0.93 -8.18
N LEU A 38 4.06 -0.23 -9.09
CA LEU A 38 4.35 1.18 -9.41
C LEU A 38 4.07 2.11 -8.22
N SER A 39 2.99 1.84 -7.47
CA SER A 39 2.68 2.59 -6.25
C SER A 39 3.76 2.40 -5.19
N GLY A 40 4.26 1.17 -5.00
CA GLY A 40 5.38 0.88 -4.12
C GLY A 40 6.64 1.63 -4.52
N LEU A 41 6.99 1.60 -5.81
CA LEU A 41 8.15 2.33 -6.34
C LEU A 41 7.99 3.85 -6.17
N SER A 42 6.80 4.39 -6.44
CA SER A 42 6.50 5.81 -6.24
C SER A 42 6.63 6.20 -4.77
N ALA A 43 6.16 5.36 -3.85
CA ALA A 43 6.26 5.59 -2.42
C ALA A 43 7.72 5.67 -1.93
N THR A 44 8.68 4.98 -2.59
CA THR A 44 10.10 5.05 -2.20
C THR A 44 10.78 6.36 -2.57
N ARG A 45 10.23 7.12 -3.52
CA ARG A 45 10.81 8.39 -3.96
C ARG A 45 10.61 9.54 -2.96
N ARG A 46 9.79 9.34 -1.95
CA ARG A 46 9.45 10.36 -0.94
C ARG A 46 10.12 10.03 0.39
N GLU A 47 10.67 11.05 1.01
CA GLU A 47 11.38 10.98 2.30
C GLU A 47 10.41 10.91 3.49
N ARG A 48 9.34 10.13 3.39
CA ARG A 48 8.28 10.07 4.39
C ARG A 48 7.92 8.63 4.74
N ARG A 49 7.24 8.45 5.84
CA ARG A 49 6.56 7.19 6.18
C ARG A 49 5.63 6.82 5.05
N ARG A 50 5.57 5.53 4.71
CA ARG A 50 4.94 5.08 3.47
C ARG A 50 4.24 3.74 3.65
N ALA A 51 3.12 3.60 2.97
CA ALA A 51 2.41 2.34 2.81
C ALA A 51 1.64 2.37 1.48
N VAL A 52 1.32 1.21 0.97
CA VAL A 52 0.37 1.04 -0.14
C VAL A 52 -0.89 0.43 0.45
N VAL A 53 -2.04 1.05 0.19
CA VAL A 53 -3.35 0.51 0.53
C VAL A 53 -4.03 0.06 -0.75
N LEU A 54 -4.27 -1.24 -0.87
CA LEU A 54 -4.99 -1.84 -1.97
C LEU A 54 -6.43 -2.09 -1.55
N LEU A 55 -7.37 -1.45 -2.26
CA LEU A 55 -8.81 -1.66 -2.08
C LEU A 55 -9.29 -2.71 -3.08
N LEU A 56 -9.66 -3.90 -2.60
CA LEU A 56 -10.20 -4.97 -3.42
C LEU A 56 -11.73 -5.01 -3.32
N GLY A 57 -12.38 -4.74 -4.45
CA GLY A 57 -13.82 -4.90 -4.62
C GLY A 57 -14.21 -6.33 -5.01
N ARG A 58 -15.44 -6.49 -5.49
CA ARG A 58 -15.92 -7.76 -6.06
C ARG A 58 -15.13 -8.08 -7.33
N GLY A 59 -14.82 -9.35 -7.49
CA GLY A 59 -13.97 -9.97 -8.47
C GLY A 59 -13.79 -9.22 -9.78
N GLY A 60 -12.56 -8.88 -10.09
CA GLY A 60 -12.13 -8.43 -11.40
C GLY A 60 -11.18 -9.44 -12.00
N LEU A 61 -11.22 -9.58 -13.31
CA LEU A 61 -10.18 -10.31 -14.03
C LEU A 61 -8.88 -9.53 -13.86
N GLU A 62 -7.91 -10.14 -13.19
CA GLU A 62 -6.55 -9.64 -13.10
C GLU A 62 -5.83 -9.97 -14.40
N THR A 63 -5.34 -8.95 -15.10
CA THR A 63 -4.66 -9.11 -16.40
C THR A 63 -3.21 -8.62 -16.38
N SER A 64 -2.65 -8.53 -15.21
CA SER A 64 -1.25 -8.16 -15.03
C SER A 64 -0.30 -9.20 -15.66
N ASP A 65 0.85 -8.74 -16.14
CA ASP A 65 1.90 -9.61 -16.71
C ASP A 65 2.60 -10.45 -15.62
N PHE A 66 2.38 -10.13 -14.35
CA PHE A 66 2.88 -10.90 -13.20
C PHE A 66 1.83 -11.00 -12.08
N ASP A 67 1.97 -12.01 -11.26
CA ASP A 67 1.00 -12.33 -10.21
C ASP A 67 1.05 -11.38 -9.01
N ALA A 68 -0.04 -11.36 -8.24
CA ALA A 68 -0.19 -10.57 -7.03
C ALA A 68 0.90 -10.85 -5.97
N GLY A 69 1.32 -12.13 -5.86
CA GLY A 69 2.38 -12.53 -4.93
C GLY A 69 3.74 -11.93 -5.30
N ARG A 70 4.04 -11.77 -6.60
CA ARG A 70 5.27 -11.07 -7.04
C ARG A 70 5.20 -9.59 -6.70
N ALA A 71 4.05 -8.94 -6.90
CA ALA A 71 3.88 -7.54 -6.51
C ALA A 71 4.05 -7.35 -5.00
N ALA A 72 3.44 -8.21 -4.18
CA ALA A 72 3.58 -8.16 -2.73
C ALA A 72 5.04 -8.37 -2.28
N ARG A 73 5.73 -9.37 -2.84
CA ARG A 73 7.17 -9.59 -2.57
C ARG A 73 8.04 -8.42 -3.01
N TYR A 74 7.70 -7.77 -4.13
CA TYR A 74 8.41 -6.58 -4.59
C TYR A 74 8.28 -5.43 -3.58
N LEU A 75 7.08 -5.14 -3.08
CA LEU A 75 6.87 -4.13 -2.03
C LEU A 75 7.63 -4.49 -0.74
N ALA A 76 7.62 -5.75 -0.34
CA ALA A 76 8.38 -6.21 0.83
C ALA A 76 9.89 -5.95 0.68
N ARG A 77 10.46 -6.18 -0.51
CA ARG A 77 11.87 -5.84 -0.81
C ARG A 77 12.13 -4.34 -0.74
N LEU A 78 11.19 -3.52 -1.18
CA LEU A 78 11.26 -2.06 -1.06
C LEU A 78 11.02 -1.56 0.37
N ARG A 79 10.73 -2.45 1.32
CA ARG A 79 10.32 -2.10 2.69
C ARG A 79 9.10 -1.15 2.70
N VAL A 80 8.16 -1.37 1.78
CA VAL A 80 6.89 -0.65 1.70
C VAL A 80 5.77 -1.60 2.12
N PRO A 81 5.13 -1.38 3.27
CA PRO A 81 4.00 -2.18 3.70
C PRO A 81 2.84 -2.14 2.72
N LEU A 82 2.24 -3.29 2.49
CA LEU A 82 1.03 -3.44 1.68
C LEU A 82 -0.13 -3.81 2.59
N HIS A 83 -1.11 -2.91 2.69
CA HIS A 83 -2.38 -3.16 3.37
C HIS A 83 -3.45 -3.50 2.35
N VAL A 84 -4.01 -4.70 2.44
CA VAL A 84 -5.12 -5.13 1.58
C VAL A 84 -6.43 -4.95 2.33
N TRP A 85 -7.35 -4.16 1.78
CA TRP A 85 -8.66 -3.88 2.35
C TRP A 85 -9.74 -4.41 1.41
N ARG A 86 -10.56 -5.32 1.91
CA ARG A 86 -11.64 -5.96 1.13
C ARG A 86 -12.93 -5.17 1.29
N LEU A 87 -13.46 -4.73 0.14
CA LEU A 87 -14.74 -4.02 0.02
C LEU A 87 -15.92 -4.97 -0.29
N ALA A 88 -15.65 -6.27 -0.33
CA ALA A 88 -16.65 -7.30 -0.59
C ALA A 88 -16.67 -8.32 0.54
N PRO A 89 -17.82 -8.96 0.80
CA PRO A 89 -17.94 -10.01 1.78
C PRO A 89 -16.90 -11.12 1.57
N PRO A 90 -16.47 -11.82 2.64
CA PRO A 90 -15.42 -12.83 2.57
C PRO A 90 -15.72 -14.00 1.62
N GLU A 91 -17.00 -14.29 1.38
CA GLU A 91 -17.44 -15.35 0.45
C GLU A 91 -17.26 -14.93 -1.03
N THR A 92 -16.98 -13.67 -1.30
CA THR A 92 -16.79 -13.21 -2.69
C THR A 92 -15.38 -13.56 -3.13
N PRO A 93 -15.22 -14.26 -4.27
CA PRO A 93 -13.88 -14.51 -4.80
C PRO A 93 -13.13 -13.20 -5.01
N VAL A 94 -12.02 -13.06 -4.33
CA VAL A 94 -11.06 -11.97 -4.56
C VAL A 94 -10.00 -12.50 -5.50
N ALA A 95 -9.42 -11.63 -6.33
CA ALA A 95 -8.32 -12.02 -7.21
C ALA A 95 -7.25 -12.82 -6.42
N PRO A 96 -6.90 -14.02 -6.88
CA PRO A 96 -6.03 -14.93 -6.12
C PRO A 96 -4.61 -14.34 -5.97
N GLY A 97 -3.94 -14.72 -4.89
CA GLY A 97 -2.52 -14.40 -4.67
C GLY A 97 -2.24 -13.13 -3.89
N TRP A 98 -3.24 -12.31 -3.57
CA TRP A 98 -3.05 -11.20 -2.63
C TRP A 98 -2.97 -11.71 -1.19
N PRO A 99 -2.18 -11.05 -0.31
CA PRO A 99 -2.19 -11.34 1.12
C PRO A 99 -3.60 -11.24 1.70
N GLU A 100 -3.84 -11.94 2.79
CA GLU A 100 -5.11 -11.86 3.51
C GLU A 100 -5.40 -10.41 3.89
N GLY A 101 -6.55 -9.90 3.44
CA GLY A 101 -6.96 -8.51 3.62
C GLY A 101 -7.95 -8.35 4.76
N LEU A 102 -7.98 -7.14 5.33
CA LEU A 102 -8.99 -6.77 6.31
C LEU A 102 -10.33 -6.49 5.63
N ASP A 103 -11.41 -7.00 6.20
CA ASP A 103 -12.76 -6.68 5.77
C ASP A 103 -13.12 -5.25 6.23
N VAL A 104 -13.37 -4.36 5.27
CA VAL A 104 -13.75 -2.97 5.53
C VAL A 104 -15.20 -2.66 5.13
N THR A 105 -16.02 -3.68 4.92
CA THR A 105 -17.44 -3.51 4.61
C THR A 105 -18.23 -2.98 5.80
N THR A 106 -17.74 -3.18 7.01
CA THR A 106 -18.35 -2.72 8.25
C THR A 106 -17.58 -1.53 8.84
N LYS A 107 -18.29 -0.66 9.56
CA LYS A 107 -17.67 0.47 10.29
C LYS A 107 -16.61 0.00 11.30
N ARG A 108 -16.82 -1.18 11.92
CA ARG A 108 -15.85 -1.79 12.86
C ARG A 108 -14.59 -2.23 12.12
N GLY A 109 -14.75 -2.94 11.00
CA GLY A 109 -13.63 -3.41 10.17
C GLY A 109 -12.83 -2.25 9.60
N LEU A 110 -13.51 -1.22 9.08
CA LEU A 110 -12.85 -0.02 8.56
C LEU A 110 -12.02 0.68 9.65
N ARG A 111 -12.57 0.84 10.86
CA ARG A 111 -11.81 1.43 11.98
C ARG A 111 -10.60 0.57 12.39
N ALA A 112 -10.73 -0.74 12.36
CA ALA A 112 -9.61 -1.65 12.63
C ALA A 112 -8.51 -1.52 11.57
N ALA A 113 -8.88 -1.45 10.29
CA ALA A 113 -7.96 -1.27 9.19
C ALA A 113 -7.20 0.06 9.27
N PHE A 114 -7.89 1.16 9.59
CA PHE A 114 -7.22 2.44 9.81
C PHE A 114 -6.29 2.44 11.03
N ARG A 115 -6.68 1.76 12.10
CA ARG A 115 -5.81 1.62 13.28
C ARG A 115 -4.52 0.88 12.92
N ALA A 116 -4.62 -0.28 12.27
CA ALA A 116 -3.48 -1.06 11.82
C ALA A 116 -2.55 -0.24 10.89
N LEU A 117 -3.10 0.50 9.95
CA LEU A 117 -2.33 1.39 9.07
C LEU A 117 -1.60 2.48 9.87
N ARG A 118 -2.28 3.13 10.83
CA ARG A 118 -1.66 4.17 11.67
C ARG A 118 -0.55 3.62 12.56
N GLU A 119 -0.76 2.46 13.16
CA GLU A 119 0.23 1.78 14.01
C GLU A 119 1.47 1.43 13.20
N ASP A 120 1.28 0.88 11.99
CA ASP A 120 2.37 0.56 11.08
C ASP A 120 3.14 1.83 10.66
N LEU A 121 2.44 2.87 10.20
CA LEU A 121 3.08 4.14 9.87
C LEU A 121 3.78 4.77 11.08
N ALA A 122 3.23 4.67 12.28
CA ALA A 122 3.85 5.20 13.50
C ALA A 122 5.13 4.46 13.89
N SER A 123 5.19 3.15 13.60
CA SER A 123 6.36 2.32 13.90
C SER A 123 7.52 2.50 12.93
N GLN A 124 7.25 3.01 11.73
CA GLN A 124 8.27 3.21 10.70
C GLN A 124 9.32 4.24 11.12
N ARG A 125 10.57 3.94 10.80
CA ARG A 125 11.70 4.86 10.89
C ARG A 125 12.29 5.04 9.50
N VAL A 126 12.63 6.27 9.17
CA VAL A 126 13.36 6.61 7.94
C VAL A 126 14.83 6.68 8.29
N ILE A 127 15.63 5.85 7.66
CA ILE A 127 17.09 5.82 7.84
C ILE A 127 17.71 6.31 6.54
N TRP A 128 18.54 7.32 6.66
CA TRP A 128 19.32 7.84 5.55
C TRP A 128 20.65 7.12 5.48
N LEU A 129 20.94 6.56 4.31
CA LEU A 129 22.21 5.91 4.04
C LEU A 129 22.88 6.66 2.88
N GLU A 130 24.11 7.06 3.09
CA GLU A 130 24.91 7.67 2.04
C GLU A 130 25.41 6.61 1.07
N GLY A 131 25.31 6.88 -0.24
CA GLY A 131 25.74 5.97 -1.30
C GLY A 131 24.62 5.16 -1.96
N ARG A 132 25.02 4.23 -2.83
CA ARG A 132 24.10 3.32 -3.51
C ARG A 132 23.88 2.07 -2.66
N VAL A 133 22.80 2.04 -1.93
CA VAL A 133 22.45 0.90 -1.06
C VAL A 133 21.20 0.21 -1.59
N ASP A 134 21.27 -1.11 -1.72
CA ASP A 134 20.10 -1.94 -2.00
C ASP A 134 19.27 -2.07 -0.69
N PRO A 135 18.04 -1.57 -0.64
CA PRO A 135 17.22 -1.66 0.58
C PRO A 135 17.02 -3.07 1.10
N SER A 136 17.06 -4.07 0.22
CA SER A 136 16.92 -5.48 0.60
C SER A 136 18.10 -6.03 1.39
N LYS A 137 19.24 -5.36 1.33
CA LYS A 137 20.49 -5.75 2.01
C LYS A 137 20.75 -4.98 3.31
N VAL A 138 19.85 -4.06 3.64
CA VAL A 138 19.95 -3.29 4.88
C VAL A 138 19.38 -4.11 6.03
N GLU A 139 20.24 -4.44 6.99
CA GLU A 139 19.85 -5.08 8.24
C GLU A 139 20.03 -4.12 9.40
N VAL A 140 19.03 -4.02 10.25
CA VAL A 140 19.14 -3.27 11.51
C VAL A 140 19.51 -4.26 12.60
N SER A 141 20.70 -4.12 13.19
CA SER A 141 21.11 -4.99 14.28
C SER A 141 20.28 -4.68 15.53
N SER A 142 19.98 -5.68 16.34
CA SER A 142 19.26 -5.54 17.60
C SER A 142 19.96 -4.59 18.60
N ALA A 143 21.30 -4.47 18.50
CA ALA A 143 22.08 -3.51 19.27
C ALA A 143 21.76 -2.04 18.90
N ALA A 144 21.30 -1.78 17.67
CA ALA A 144 20.95 -0.43 17.22
C ALA A 144 19.51 -0.04 17.61
N GLU A 145 18.65 -0.98 17.93
CA GLU A 145 17.24 -0.70 18.30
C GLU A 145 17.12 0.22 19.54
N GLY A 146 18.08 0.11 20.47
CA GLY A 146 18.14 0.98 21.64
C GLY A 146 18.67 2.41 21.37
N GLN A 147 19.36 2.63 20.25
CA GLN A 147 20.00 3.91 19.90
C GLN A 147 19.17 4.75 18.93
N ILE A 148 18.19 4.16 18.25
CA ILE A 148 17.26 4.87 17.36
C ILE A 148 16.16 5.53 18.22
N ARG A 149 16.57 6.45 19.08
CA ARG A 149 15.65 7.31 19.83
C ARG A 149 15.53 8.62 19.09
N GLY A 150 14.33 8.84 18.58
CA GLY A 150 13.71 10.13 18.30
C GLY A 150 14.57 11.23 17.67
N LEU A 151 14.38 11.44 16.40
CA LEU A 151 14.39 12.77 15.79
C LEU A 151 12.94 13.22 15.60
#